data_abb6cc5124bc7b0c8db8a6aafe439b95
#
_entry.id   abb6cc5124bc7b0c8db8a6aafe439b95
#
_cell.length_a   1.000
_cell.length_b   1.000
_cell.length_c   1.000
_cell.angle_alpha   90.00
_cell.angle_beta   90.00
_cell.angle_gamma   90.00
#
_symmetry.space_group_name_H-M   'P 1'
#
loop_
_entity.id
_entity.type
_entity.pdbx_description
1 polymer ?
#
loop_
_entity_poly.entity_id
_entity_poly.type
_entity_poly.pdbx_seq_one_letter_code
_entity_poly.pdbx_strand_id
1 'polypeptide(L)'
;MSESFSRWMVIAPALGMVLALSGCARIGESPSAGPEPADCSRAASIPLAPSEIRVLSNPLPLTAENLTAGRILYEESARPLACAQCHGINGDGLGPLARGLDPMPPNFTCDFYRGISDGQLFWITREGSGVRSAPPGHVDVRRPGRRSRVTAMQPHRYSLSEEETWQLIAHLRSFHADPP
;
A
#
# COMPACT_ATOMS: atom_id res chain seq x y z
N MET A 1 81.37 52.89 12.85
CA MET A 1 81.84 52.11 11.71
C MET A 1 80.52 51.51 11.10
N SER A 2 79.92 52.21 10.08
CA SER A 2 80.12 52.01 8.66
C SER A 2 79.60 50.62 8.26
N GLU A 3 78.64 50.33 7.38
CA GLU A 3 78.24 50.92 6.11
C GLU A 3 76.88 50.24 5.79
N SER A 4 75.84 50.84 5.32
CA SER A 4 75.51 51.30 3.99
C SER A 4 75.43 50.23 2.91
N PHE A 5 74.41 50.34 2.14
CA PHE A 5 74.06 49.71 0.82
C PHE A 5 72.98 48.60 0.86
N SER A 6 72.04 48.54 0.04
CA SER A 6 71.56 49.32 -1.10
C SER A 6 70.19 48.75 -1.56
N ARG A 7 69.33 49.64 -1.97
CA ARG A 7 68.04 49.39 -2.61
C ARG A 7 68.20 48.52 -3.89
N TRP A 8 67.47 47.46 -3.97
CA TRP A 8 66.99 46.96 -5.30
C TRP A 8 65.51 46.75 -5.22
N MET A 9 64.81 47.57 -5.95
CA MET A 9 63.39 47.52 -6.21
C MET A 9 63.20 46.60 -7.35
N VAL A 10 62.63 45.42 -7.08
CA VAL A 10 62.21 44.51 -8.15
C VAL A 10 60.69 44.50 -8.18
N ILE A 11 60.20 45.05 -9.26
CA ILE A 11 58.78 45.06 -9.61
C ILE A 11 58.47 43.65 -10.15
N ALA A 12 57.65 42.87 -9.47
CA ALA A 12 57.10 41.64 -9.95
C ALA A 12 55.67 41.85 -10.43
N PRO A 13 55.30 41.30 -11.59
CA PRO A 13 53.94 41.52 -12.13
C PRO A 13 52.90 40.74 -11.34
N ALA A 14 51.80 41.37 -11.10
CA ALA A 14 50.60 40.77 -10.53
C ALA A 14 50.04 39.71 -11.50
N LEU A 15 50.24 38.48 -11.17
CA LEU A 15 49.57 37.36 -11.86
C LEU A 15 48.16 37.23 -11.28
N GLY A 16 47.18 37.69 -12.00
CA GLY A 16 45.78 37.58 -11.63
C GLY A 16 45.38 36.09 -11.62
N MET A 17 45.19 35.56 -10.44
CA MET A 17 44.61 34.23 -10.22
C MET A 17 43.11 34.32 -10.35
N VAL A 18 42.63 34.00 -11.54
CA VAL A 18 41.18 33.81 -11.79
C VAL A 18 40.73 32.55 -11.04
N LEU A 19 40.12 32.74 -9.89
CA LEU A 19 39.40 31.70 -9.18
C LEU A 19 38.15 31.31 -10.00
N ALA A 20 38.25 30.27 -10.81
CA ALA A 20 37.11 29.61 -11.38
C ALA A 20 36.28 29.02 -10.23
N LEU A 21 35.20 29.68 -9.87
CA LEU A 21 34.14 29.13 -9.01
C LEU A 21 33.46 28.04 -9.80
N SER A 22 33.97 26.81 -9.63
CA SER A 22 33.24 25.61 -10.05
C SER A 22 31.97 25.54 -9.21
N GLY A 23 30.91 26.08 -9.76
CA GLY A 23 29.56 25.90 -9.22
C GLY A 23 29.22 24.40 -9.30
N CYS A 24 29.31 23.70 -8.17
CA CYS A 24 28.64 22.43 -8.02
C CYS A 24 27.14 22.68 -8.25
N ALA A 25 26.66 22.32 -9.44
CA ALA A 25 25.25 22.20 -9.68
C ALA A 25 24.73 21.21 -8.63
N ARG A 26 23.99 21.71 -7.64
CA ARG A 26 23.19 20.86 -6.77
C ARG A 26 22.22 20.16 -7.69
N ILE A 27 22.43 18.87 -7.90
CA ILE A 27 21.40 17.98 -8.44
C ILE A 27 20.25 18.16 -7.46
N GLY A 28 19.20 18.87 -7.89
CA GLY A 28 18.01 19.06 -7.10
C GLY A 28 17.46 17.66 -6.81
N GLU A 29 17.59 17.20 -5.56
CA GLU A 29 16.76 16.14 -5.05
C GLU A 29 15.33 16.62 -5.25
N SER A 30 14.67 16.02 -6.23
CA SER A 30 13.23 16.16 -6.31
C SER A 30 12.69 15.78 -4.95
N PRO A 31 11.86 16.61 -4.31
CA PRO A 31 11.23 16.22 -3.06
C PRO A 31 10.58 14.87 -3.32
N SER A 32 10.95 13.86 -2.54
CA SER A 32 10.31 12.56 -2.58
C SER A 32 8.81 12.84 -2.48
N ALA A 33 8.10 12.60 -3.56
CA ALA A 33 6.66 12.72 -3.56
C ALA A 33 6.18 11.87 -2.38
N GLY A 34 5.57 12.49 -1.38
CA GLY A 34 4.89 11.79 -0.31
C GLY A 34 3.95 10.76 -0.94
N PRO A 35 3.48 9.77 -0.19
CA PRO A 35 2.57 8.77 -0.74
C PRO A 35 1.45 9.51 -1.48
N GLU A 36 1.31 9.22 -2.79
CA GLU A 36 0.23 9.79 -3.56
C GLU A 36 -1.10 9.51 -2.86
N PRO A 37 -2.01 10.48 -2.81
CA PRO A 37 -3.31 10.25 -2.22
C PRO A 37 -3.91 8.99 -2.86
N ALA A 38 -4.40 8.12 -2.01
CA ALA A 38 -4.94 6.83 -2.36
C ALA A 38 -5.92 6.94 -3.53
N ASP A 39 -5.59 6.33 -4.67
CA ASP A 39 -6.47 6.35 -5.84
C ASP A 39 -7.74 5.52 -5.59
N CYS A 40 -8.77 6.18 -5.08
CA CYS A 40 -10.08 5.59 -4.85
C CYS A 40 -10.92 5.39 -6.14
N SER A 41 -10.44 5.87 -7.29
CA SER A 41 -11.12 5.66 -8.56
C SER A 41 -11.06 4.21 -9.02
N ARG A 42 -10.08 3.46 -8.54
CA ARG A 42 -9.83 2.04 -8.83
C ARG A 42 -10.55 1.10 -7.88
N ALA A 43 -11.76 1.42 -7.48
CA ALA A 43 -12.50 0.43 -6.73
C ALA A 43 -12.56 -0.88 -7.51
N ALA A 44 -11.92 -1.89 -6.95
CA ALA A 44 -11.77 -3.19 -7.59
C ALA A 44 -13.15 -3.78 -7.90
N SER A 45 -13.26 -4.37 -9.08
CA SER A 45 -14.34 -5.30 -9.38
C SER A 45 -14.13 -6.54 -8.52
N ILE A 46 -14.92 -6.68 -7.48
CA ILE A 46 -14.88 -7.85 -6.61
C ILE A 46 -16.01 -8.83 -6.96
N PRO A 47 -15.74 -10.14 -6.97
CA PRO A 47 -16.78 -11.14 -7.07
C PRO A 47 -17.78 -10.99 -5.92
N LEU A 48 -19.08 -11.12 -6.21
CA LEU A 48 -20.10 -11.11 -5.17
C LEU A 48 -20.15 -12.43 -4.42
N ALA A 49 -20.17 -12.34 -3.10
CA ALA A 49 -20.48 -13.48 -2.25
C ALA A 49 -21.93 -13.96 -2.49
N PRO A 50 -22.21 -15.26 -2.28
CA PRO A 50 -23.57 -15.77 -2.16
C PRO A 50 -24.40 -14.90 -1.20
N SER A 51 -25.68 -14.73 -1.48
CA SER A 51 -26.55 -13.82 -0.72
C SER A 51 -26.57 -14.11 0.78
N GLU A 52 -26.59 -15.39 1.13
CA GLU A 52 -26.62 -15.89 2.50
C GLU A 52 -25.33 -15.57 3.29
N ILE A 53 -24.20 -15.48 2.59
CA ILE A 53 -22.91 -15.08 3.22
C ILE A 53 -22.80 -13.58 3.26
N ARG A 54 -23.20 -12.91 2.19
CA ARG A 54 -23.04 -11.45 2.06
C ARG A 54 -23.79 -10.67 3.14
N VAL A 55 -24.87 -11.20 3.70
CA VAL A 55 -25.63 -10.53 4.76
C VAL A 55 -25.06 -10.74 6.16
N LEU A 56 -24.01 -11.56 6.31
CA LEU A 56 -23.40 -11.80 7.60
C LEU A 56 -22.67 -10.56 8.10
N SER A 57 -22.78 -10.31 9.39
CA SER A 57 -21.93 -9.41 10.16
C SER A 57 -20.85 -10.20 10.86
N ASN A 58 -19.76 -9.55 11.21
CA ASN A 58 -18.69 -10.17 11.97
C ASN A 58 -19.23 -10.66 13.33
N PRO A 59 -19.18 -11.97 13.64
CA PRO A 59 -19.70 -12.51 14.89
C PRO A 59 -18.79 -12.22 16.09
N LEU A 60 -17.54 -11.81 15.85
CA LEU A 60 -16.59 -11.54 16.93
C LEU A 60 -16.77 -10.13 17.46
N PRO A 61 -16.68 -9.94 18.79
CA PRO A 61 -16.69 -8.60 19.37
C PRO A 61 -15.43 -7.83 18.97
N LEU A 62 -15.56 -6.50 18.80
CA LEU A 62 -14.45 -5.61 18.52
C LEU A 62 -13.59 -5.35 19.77
N THR A 63 -12.94 -6.38 20.29
CA THR A 63 -12.02 -6.27 21.42
C THR A 63 -10.61 -5.95 20.94
N ALA A 64 -9.79 -5.36 21.82
CA ALA A 64 -8.38 -5.10 21.53
C ALA A 64 -7.62 -6.40 21.15
N GLU A 65 -8.02 -7.54 21.75
CA GLU A 65 -7.45 -8.85 21.43
C GLU A 65 -7.75 -9.25 19.99
N ASN A 66 -9.01 -9.24 19.56
CA ASN A 66 -9.41 -9.59 18.20
C ASN A 66 -8.82 -8.64 17.16
N LEU A 67 -8.75 -7.35 17.45
CA LEU A 67 -8.12 -6.37 16.58
C LEU A 67 -6.62 -6.62 16.44
N THR A 68 -5.94 -6.94 17.55
CA THR A 68 -4.50 -7.25 17.54
C THR A 68 -4.21 -8.54 16.79
N ALA A 69 -4.99 -9.59 17.01
CA ALA A 69 -4.87 -10.85 16.28
C ALA A 69 -5.06 -10.63 14.77
N GLY A 70 -6.10 -9.90 14.38
CA GLY A 70 -6.34 -9.57 12.99
C GLY A 70 -5.20 -8.74 12.36
N ARG A 71 -4.63 -7.79 13.11
CA ARG A 71 -3.47 -7.02 12.65
C ARG A 71 -2.26 -7.92 12.42
N ILE A 72 -1.94 -8.81 13.34
CA ILE A 72 -0.81 -9.76 13.20
C ILE A 72 -1.01 -10.65 11.97
N LEU A 73 -2.23 -11.14 11.74
CA LEU A 73 -2.55 -11.91 10.54
C LEU A 73 -2.32 -11.07 9.28
N TYR A 74 -2.79 -9.84 9.27
CA TYR A 74 -2.68 -8.95 8.13
C TYR A 74 -1.23 -8.58 7.79
N GLU A 75 -0.45 -8.21 8.81
CA GLU A 75 0.90 -7.67 8.63
C GLU A 75 1.97 -8.74 8.50
N GLU A 76 1.83 -9.90 9.18
CA GLU A 76 2.96 -10.80 9.42
C GLU A 76 2.69 -12.27 9.09
N SER A 77 1.55 -12.81 9.50
CA SER A 77 1.40 -14.26 9.65
C SER A 77 0.40 -14.95 8.73
N ALA A 78 -0.45 -14.23 8.01
CA ALA A 78 -1.33 -14.88 7.04
C ALA A 78 -0.53 -15.61 5.95
N ARG A 79 -0.96 -16.84 5.62
CA ARG A 79 -0.24 -17.69 4.67
C ARG A 79 -1.03 -17.83 3.36
N PRO A 80 -0.35 -18.03 2.25
CA PRO A 80 1.10 -18.20 2.05
C PRO A 80 1.91 -16.90 2.15
N LEU A 81 1.23 -15.74 2.23
CA LEU A 81 1.84 -14.43 2.25
C LEU A 81 0.98 -13.48 3.09
N ALA A 82 1.61 -12.63 3.91
CA ALA A 82 0.90 -11.61 4.68
C ALA A 82 0.16 -10.62 3.75
N CYS A 83 -1.04 -10.23 4.13
CA CYS A 83 -1.91 -9.39 3.30
C CYS A 83 -1.27 -8.04 2.97
N ALA A 84 -0.54 -7.47 3.94
CA ALA A 84 0.17 -6.20 3.78
C ALA A 84 1.20 -6.19 2.65
N GLN A 85 1.72 -7.37 2.24
CA GLN A 85 2.69 -7.45 1.15
C GLN A 85 2.10 -6.98 -0.19
N CYS A 86 0.81 -7.18 -0.39
CA CYS A 86 0.10 -6.67 -1.56
C CYS A 86 -0.75 -5.44 -1.22
N HIS A 87 -1.47 -5.49 -0.10
CA HIS A 87 -2.46 -4.46 0.25
C HIS A 87 -1.87 -3.24 0.98
N GLY A 88 -0.56 -3.25 1.31
CA GLY A 88 0.08 -2.19 2.08
C GLY A 88 -0.22 -2.28 3.57
N ILE A 89 0.71 -1.86 4.42
CA ILE A 89 0.55 -1.89 5.87
C ILE A 89 -0.59 -0.99 6.36
N ASN A 90 -0.88 0.07 5.60
CA ASN A 90 -1.96 1.01 5.85
C ASN A 90 -3.26 0.65 5.11
N GLY A 91 -3.31 -0.48 4.43
CA GLY A 91 -4.46 -0.88 3.63
C GLY A 91 -4.67 -0.07 2.34
N ASP A 92 -3.68 0.68 1.90
CA ASP A 92 -3.72 1.62 0.78
C ASP A 92 -3.56 0.98 -0.61
N GLY A 93 -3.32 -0.33 -0.67
CA GLY A 93 -3.09 -1.07 -1.90
C GLY A 93 -1.68 -0.91 -2.46
N LEU A 94 -0.75 -0.30 -1.70
CA LEU A 94 0.61 0.01 -2.12
C LEU A 94 1.68 -0.89 -1.46
N GLY A 95 1.33 -2.12 -1.18
CA GLY A 95 2.29 -3.10 -0.63
C GLY A 95 3.49 -3.34 -1.55
N PRO A 96 4.61 -3.85 -1.01
CA PRO A 96 5.84 -4.11 -1.77
C PRO A 96 5.62 -4.94 -3.04
N LEU A 97 4.66 -5.86 -3.01
CA LEU A 97 4.33 -6.74 -4.13
C LEU A 97 3.17 -6.22 -5.01
N ALA A 98 2.62 -5.04 -4.72
CA ALA A 98 1.53 -4.46 -5.50
C ALA A 98 1.97 -4.06 -6.92
N ARG A 99 3.24 -3.67 -7.07
CA ARG A 99 3.76 -3.21 -8.36
C ARG A 99 3.76 -4.35 -9.38
N GLY A 100 3.15 -4.07 -10.52
CA GLY A 100 3.05 -5.06 -11.61
C GLY A 100 1.84 -5.98 -11.52
N LEU A 101 1.00 -5.86 -10.48
CA LEU A 101 -0.29 -6.55 -10.45
C LEU A 101 -1.34 -5.78 -11.27
N ASP A 102 -2.08 -6.49 -12.12
CA ASP A 102 -3.21 -5.94 -12.87
C ASP A 102 -4.43 -6.88 -12.73
N PRO A 103 -5.48 -6.45 -12.04
CA PRO A 103 -5.61 -5.16 -11.34
C PRO A 103 -4.73 -5.06 -10.09
N MET A 104 -4.35 -3.83 -9.76
CA MET A 104 -3.67 -3.55 -8.49
C MET A 104 -4.56 -3.93 -7.29
N PRO A 105 -3.96 -4.25 -6.13
CA PRO A 105 -4.70 -4.47 -4.90
C PRO A 105 -5.59 -3.28 -4.56
N PRO A 106 -6.77 -3.52 -3.97
CA PRO A 106 -7.66 -2.45 -3.58
C PRO A 106 -7.06 -1.60 -2.44
N ASN A 107 -7.45 -0.35 -2.43
CA ASN A 107 -7.24 0.54 -1.31
C ASN A 107 -8.44 0.45 -0.34
N PHE A 108 -8.21 -0.16 0.82
CA PHE A 108 -9.23 -0.35 1.84
C PHE A 108 -9.61 0.95 2.56
N THR A 109 -8.79 2.00 2.50
CA THR A 109 -9.09 3.28 3.14
C THR A 109 -10.17 4.08 2.40
N CYS A 110 -10.54 3.66 1.19
CA CYS A 110 -11.57 4.32 0.41
C CYS A 110 -12.99 4.05 0.95
N ASP A 111 -13.83 5.07 0.98
CA ASP A 111 -15.22 4.99 1.48
C ASP A 111 -16.05 3.86 0.85
N PHE A 112 -15.74 3.48 -0.38
CA PHE A 112 -16.36 2.32 -1.00
C PHE A 112 -16.26 1.05 -0.15
N TYR A 113 -15.10 0.81 0.48
CA TYR A 113 -14.89 -0.40 1.29
C TYR A 113 -15.57 -0.33 2.64
N ARG A 114 -15.89 0.86 3.14
CA ARG A 114 -16.75 1.05 4.31
C ARG A 114 -18.15 0.48 4.08
N GLY A 115 -18.67 0.61 2.87
CA GLY A 115 -20.00 0.11 2.49
C GLY A 115 -20.08 -1.39 2.15
N ILE A 116 -18.95 -2.09 2.04
CA ILE A 116 -18.94 -3.54 1.79
C ILE A 116 -19.26 -4.28 3.09
N SER A 117 -20.17 -5.26 3.03
CA SER A 117 -20.53 -6.06 4.21
C SER A 117 -19.36 -6.93 4.71
N ASP A 118 -19.35 -7.27 6.00
CA ASP A 118 -18.34 -8.17 6.58
C ASP A 118 -18.37 -9.55 5.93
N GLY A 119 -19.56 -10.06 5.64
CA GLY A 119 -19.72 -11.33 4.94
C GLY A 119 -19.14 -11.32 3.51
N GLN A 120 -19.22 -10.18 2.81
CA GLN A 120 -18.58 -10.03 1.50
C GLN A 120 -17.06 -10.03 1.65
N LEU A 121 -16.51 -9.34 2.64
CA LEU A 121 -15.06 -9.34 2.92
C LEU A 121 -14.58 -10.72 3.38
N PHE A 122 -15.36 -11.39 4.23
CA PHE A 122 -15.08 -12.75 4.67
C PHE A 122 -14.98 -13.71 3.48
N TRP A 123 -16.00 -13.69 2.64
CA TRP A 123 -16.05 -14.58 1.49
C TRP A 123 -14.88 -14.34 0.52
N ILE A 124 -14.60 -13.09 0.15
CA ILE A 124 -13.52 -12.78 -0.78
C ILE A 124 -12.15 -13.15 -0.23
N THR A 125 -11.95 -13.02 1.08
CA THR A 125 -10.71 -13.44 1.75
C THR A 125 -10.55 -14.96 1.67
N ARG A 126 -11.61 -15.71 1.92
CA ARG A 126 -11.55 -17.17 1.90
C ARG A 126 -11.45 -17.75 0.50
N GLU A 127 -12.18 -17.20 -0.45
CA GLU A 127 -12.24 -17.73 -1.82
C GLU A 127 -11.20 -17.10 -2.76
N GLY A 128 -10.66 -15.95 -2.40
CA GLY A 128 -9.82 -15.15 -3.29
C GLY A 128 -10.63 -14.48 -4.40
N SER A 129 -9.95 -13.83 -5.31
CA SER A 129 -10.56 -13.22 -6.50
C SER A 129 -9.88 -13.66 -7.81
N GLY A 130 -9.15 -14.76 -7.73
CA GLY A 130 -8.52 -15.41 -8.89
C GLY A 130 -9.49 -16.19 -9.77
N VAL A 131 -9.00 -16.77 -10.85
CA VAL A 131 -9.77 -17.54 -11.87
C VAL A 131 -10.65 -18.64 -11.27
N ARG A 132 -10.23 -19.20 -10.15
CA ARG A 132 -10.92 -20.32 -9.51
C ARG A 132 -12.10 -19.89 -8.63
N SER A 133 -12.20 -18.60 -8.32
CA SER A 133 -13.15 -18.06 -7.35
C SER A 133 -14.38 -17.44 -7.98
N ALA A 134 -14.36 -17.15 -9.28
CA ALA A 134 -15.52 -16.61 -9.97
C ALA A 134 -16.46 -17.75 -10.39
N PRO A 135 -17.67 -17.85 -9.81
CA PRO A 135 -18.66 -18.82 -10.29
C PRO A 135 -19.02 -18.54 -11.75
N PRO A 136 -19.45 -19.57 -12.50
CA PRO A 136 -19.94 -19.37 -13.87
C PRO A 136 -21.05 -18.33 -13.91
N GLY A 137 -20.93 -17.33 -14.78
CA GLY A 137 -21.91 -16.24 -14.90
C GLY A 137 -21.68 -15.03 -13.99
N HIS A 138 -20.56 -14.98 -13.29
CA HIS A 138 -20.22 -13.84 -12.43
C HIS A 138 -20.14 -12.52 -13.20
N VAL A 139 -20.90 -11.52 -12.75
CA VAL A 139 -20.93 -10.17 -13.31
C VAL A 139 -20.26 -9.18 -12.36
N ASP A 140 -19.52 -8.24 -12.93
CA ASP A 140 -18.98 -7.11 -12.22
C ASP A 140 -20.13 -6.21 -11.74
N VAL A 141 -20.27 -6.05 -10.42
CA VAL A 141 -21.34 -5.22 -9.82
C VAL A 141 -21.29 -3.76 -10.24
N ARG A 142 -20.12 -3.27 -10.64
CA ARG A 142 -19.95 -1.89 -11.10
C ARG A 142 -20.11 -1.73 -12.61
N ARG A 143 -19.99 -2.84 -13.34
CA ARG A 143 -20.08 -2.87 -14.80
C ARG A 143 -20.89 -4.08 -15.23
N PRO A 144 -22.22 -4.04 -15.11
CA PRO A 144 -23.09 -5.12 -15.58
C PRO A 144 -22.74 -5.52 -17.01
N GLY A 145 -22.52 -6.81 -17.25
CA GLY A 145 -22.13 -7.33 -18.55
C GLY A 145 -20.63 -7.49 -18.80
N ARG A 146 -19.75 -7.02 -17.90
CA ARG A 146 -18.32 -7.35 -17.97
C ARG A 146 -17.95 -8.48 -17.03
N ARG A 147 -17.09 -9.39 -17.50
CA ARG A 147 -16.48 -10.40 -16.63
C ARG A 147 -15.58 -9.71 -15.62
N SER A 148 -15.66 -10.14 -14.35
CA SER A 148 -14.70 -9.71 -13.32
C SER A 148 -13.28 -10.05 -13.76
N ARG A 149 -12.35 -9.13 -13.60
CA ARG A 149 -10.94 -9.40 -13.87
C ARG A 149 -10.42 -10.38 -12.83
N VAL A 150 -9.71 -11.37 -13.30
CA VAL A 150 -8.94 -12.26 -12.44
C VAL A 150 -7.84 -11.47 -11.76
N THR A 151 -7.71 -11.63 -10.46
CA THR A 151 -6.66 -10.97 -9.66
C THR A 151 -5.65 -11.98 -9.14
N ALA A 152 -4.53 -11.49 -8.61
CA ALA A 152 -3.52 -12.32 -7.97
C ALA A 152 -3.91 -12.76 -6.54
N MET A 153 -5.04 -12.30 -5.99
CA MET A 153 -5.46 -12.63 -4.63
C MET A 153 -5.79 -14.11 -4.50
N GLN A 154 -5.01 -14.80 -3.69
CA GLN A 154 -5.15 -16.23 -3.43
C GLN A 154 -6.29 -16.51 -2.44
N PRO A 155 -6.91 -17.71 -2.51
CA PRO A 155 -7.87 -18.15 -1.50
C PRO A 155 -7.16 -18.50 -0.19
N HIS A 156 -7.67 -17.97 0.93
CA HIS A 156 -7.12 -18.22 2.26
C HIS A 156 -7.91 -19.25 3.09
N ARG A 157 -8.96 -19.87 2.56
CA ARG A 157 -9.77 -20.86 3.27
C ARG A 157 -9.00 -22.09 3.79
N TYR A 158 -7.83 -22.37 3.21
CA TYR A 158 -6.99 -23.49 3.63
C TYR A 158 -5.85 -23.09 4.58
N SER A 159 -5.63 -21.80 4.75
CA SER A 159 -4.53 -21.25 5.55
C SER A 159 -4.99 -20.44 6.75
N LEU A 160 -6.23 -19.99 6.75
CA LEU A 160 -6.88 -19.29 7.86
C LEU A 160 -8.12 -20.05 8.31
N SER A 161 -8.31 -20.17 9.62
CA SER A 161 -9.58 -20.58 10.20
C SER A 161 -10.68 -19.55 9.94
N GLU A 162 -11.93 -19.88 10.24
CA GLU A 162 -13.02 -18.90 10.17
C GLU A 162 -12.85 -17.78 11.18
N GLU A 163 -12.43 -18.14 12.42
CA GLU A 163 -12.17 -17.16 13.46
C GLU A 163 -11.06 -16.19 13.06
N GLU A 164 -9.91 -16.69 12.58
CA GLU A 164 -8.81 -15.85 12.07
C GLU A 164 -9.27 -14.97 10.91
N THR A 165 -10.13 -15.47 10.04
CA THR A 165 -10.71 -14.67 8.96
C THR A 165 -11.56 -13.53 9.51
N TRP A 166 -12.39 -13.79 10.54
CA TRP A 166 -13.21 -12.76 11.18
C TRP A 166 -12.36 -11.73 11.96
N GLN A 167 -11.28 -12.16 12.62
CA GLN A 167 -10.30 -11.27 13.25
C GLN A 167 -9.63 -10.36 12.22
N LEU A 168 -9.26 -10.92 11.06
CA LEU A 168 -8.73 -10.16 9.94
C LEU A 168 -9.73 -9.10 9.45
N ILE A 169 -11.03 -9.45 9.31
CA ILE A 169 -12.07 -8.50 8.90
C ILE A 169 -12.24 -7.39 9.94
N ALA A 170 -12.16 -7.70 11.24
CA ALA A 170 -12.19 -6.68 12.29
C ALA A 170 -11.04 -5.68 12.12
N HIS A 171 -9.84 -6.15 11.81
CA HIS A 171 -8.70 -5.28 11.52
C HIS A 171 -8.91 -4.45 10.24
N LEU A 172 -9.45 -5.02 9.16
CA LEU A 172 -9.74 -4.25 7.94
C LEU A 172 -10.72 -3.09 8.20
N ARG A 173 -11.64 -3.25 9.15
CA ARG A 173 -12.55 -2.16 9.57
C ARG A 173 -11.83 -1.03 10.29
N SER A 174 -10.71 -1.30 10.95
CA SER A 174 -9.92 -0.26 11.62
C SER A 174 -9.31 0.76 10.67
N PHE A 175 -9.14 0.45 9.39
CA PHE A 175 -8.70 1.43 8.38
C PHE A 175 -9.72 2.55 8.13
N HIS A 176 -10.95 2.39 8.63
CA HIS A 176 -12.02 3.39 8.54
C HIS A 176 -12.42 3.96 9.90
N ALA A 177 -11.81 3.49 10.98
CA ALA A 177 -12.03 4.07 12.29
C ALA A 177 -11.37 5.45 12.32
N ASP A 178 -12.09 6.45 12.84
CA ASP A 178 -11.46 7.71 13.16
C ASP A 178 -10.31 7.44 14.15
N PRO A 179 -9.16 8.08 13.98
CA PRO A 179 -8.07 7.92 14.95
C PRO A 179 -8.58 8.36 16.33
N PRO A 180 -8.19 7.66 17.41
CA PRO A 180 -8.59 8.00 18.76
C PRO A 180 -8.13 9.39 19.20
#